data_304ecdcdaa7ebb3a3d8134bb641c68d0
#
_entry.id   304ecdcdaa7ebb3a3d8134bb641c68d0
#
_cell.length_a   1.000
_cell.length_b   1.000
_cell.length_c   1.000
_cell.angle_alpha   90.00
_cell.angle_beta   90.00
_cell.angle_gamma   90.00
#
_symmetry.space_group_name_H-M   'P 1'
#
loop_
_entity.id
_entity.type
_entity.pdbx_description
1 polymer ?
#
loop_
_entity_poly.entity_id
_entity_poly.type
_entity_poly.pdbx_seq_one_letter_code
_entity_poly.pdbx_strand_id
1 'polypeptide(L)'
;MRKIVLPETFLKEIAVKGGLYSRIWMYWLGKFVDEIEDEDFIEKQMRSFPQISEIRDIYDFGIQHLRQNLEIVENQSDDIRHQILIDVIEYLNSMTETTFRPVGKTKEAVYARIKEGYTLSDFKIVIDKKVKEWKGTKEEVYLRPITLFSKKFENYLNGKSRKSNSSDNFDNFAKTIAEAKMLAGVCGY
;
A
#
# COMPACT_ATOMS: atom_id res chain seq x y z
N MET A 1 -12.14 14.31 3.77
CA MET A 1 -12.62 14.23 5.18
C MET A 1 -11.53 13.52 5.97
N ARG A 2 -10.80 14.22 6.83
CA ARG A 2 -9.79 13.63 7.71
C ARG A 2 -10.49 12.71 8.72
N LYS A 3 -10.02 11.47 8.85
CA LYS A 3 -10.50 10.55 9.86
C LYS A 3 -9.59 10.66 11.07
N ILE A 4 -10.05 11.32 12.12
CA ILE A 4 -9.33 11.36 13.40
C ILE A 4 -9.76 10.14 14.22
N VAL A 5 -8.77 9.33 14.60
CA VAL A 5 -8.95 8.24 15.57
C VAL A 5 -8.47 8.79 16.91
N LEU A 6 -9.41 9.00 17.82
CA LEU A 6 -9.09 9.45 19.18
C LEU A 6 -8.54 8.27 20.00
N PRO A 7 -7.34 8.38 20.59
CA PRO A 7 -6.81 7.33 21.44
C PRO A 7 -7.63 7.20 22.71
N GLU A 8 -7.72 5.98 23.21
CA GLU A 8 -8.44 5.68 24.47
C GLU A 8 -7.87 6.45 25.67
N THR A 9 -6.56 6.69 25.66
CA THR A 9 -5.86 7.50 26.67
C THR A 9 -6.37 8.93 26.71
N PHE A 10 -6.52 9.58 25.54
CA PHE A 10 -7.06 10.92 25.41
C PHE A 10 -8.52 11.00 25.92
N LEU A 11 -9.34 10.03 25.57
CA LEU A 11 -10.74 9.97 26.05
C LEU A 11 -10.81 9.79 27.57
N LYS A 12 -9.94 8.97 28.17
CA LYS A 12 -9.86 8.78 29.61
C LYS A 12 -9.42 10.05 30.33
N GLU A 13 -8.41 10.75 29.81
CA GLU A 13 -7.92 11.98 30.39
C GLU A 13 -8.93 13.14 30.31
N ILE A 14 -9.63 13.29 29.19
CA ILE A 14 -10.75 14.24 29.05
C ILE A 14 -11.86 13.92 30.04
N ALA A 15 -12.18 12.65 30.24
CA ALA A 15 -13.20 12.24 31.21
C ALA A 15 -12.80 12.59 32.66
N VAL A 16 -11.53 12.45 33.00
CA VAL A 16 -10.99 12.80 34.33
C VAL A 16 -11.00 14.31 34.57
N LYS A 17 -10.70 15.13 33.54
CA LYS A 17 -10.69 16.60 33.65
C LYS A 17 -12.10 17.20 33.80
N GLY A 18 -13.13 16.42 33.56
CA GLY A 18 -14.51 16.80 33.82
C GLY A 18 -15.37 17.14 32.60
N GLY A 19 -16.67 17.29 32.86
CA GLY A 19 -17.67 17.41 31.81
C GLY A 19 -17.56 18.62 30.90
N LEU A 20 -16.94 19.72 31.35
CA LEU A 20 -16.73 20.92 30.52
C LEU A 20 -15.69 20.65 29.44
N TYR A 21 -14.53 20.12 29.80
CA TYR A 21 -13.45 19.73 28.85
C TYR A 21 -13.97 18.76 27.80
N SER A 22 -14.65 17.71 28.23
CA SER A 22 -15.24 16.70 27.37
C SER A 22 -16.22 17.31 26.34
N ARG A 23 -17.15 18.17 26.81
CA ARG A 23 -18.17 18.78 25.92
C ARG A 23 -17.55 19.72 24.89
N ILE A 24 -16.59 20.57 25.31
CA ILE A 24 -15.94 21.51 24.40
C ILE A 24 -15.13 20.75 23.34
N TRP A 25 -14.34 19.77 23.73
CA TRP A 25 -13.54 18.98 22.79
C TRP A 25 -14.40 18.16 21.84
N MET A 26 -15.43 17.50 22.33
CA MET A 26 -16.35 16.74 21.46
C MET A 26 -17.09 17.64 20.47
N TYR A 27 -17.45 18.84 20.89
CA TYR A 27 -18.06 19.83 20.00
C TYR A 27 -17.07 20.30 18.91
N TRP A 28 -15.84 20.64 19.27
CA TRP A 28 -14.82 21.08 18.33
C TRP A 28 -14.43 19.98 17.34
N LEU A 29 -14.16 18.79 17.81
CA LEU A 29 -13.84 17.65 16.95
C LEU A 29 -15.00 17.28 16.01
N GLY A 30 -16.24 17.39 16.47
CA GLY A 30 -17.38 17.07 15.65
C GLY A 30 -17.67 18.11 14.55
N LYS A 31 -17.33 19.37 14.77
CA LYS A 31 -17.66 20.47 13.85
C LYS A 31 -16.47 21.03 13.06
N PHE A 32 -15.29 21.05 13.64
CA PHE A 32 -14.16 21.84 13.15
C PHE A 32 -12.87 21.01 13.07
N VAL A 33 -13.01 19.74 12.77
CA VAL A 33 -11.88 18.80 12.73
C VAL A 33 -10.74 19.24 11.79
N ASP A 34 -11.06 19.94 10.72
CA ASP A 34 -10.08 20.41 9.73
C ASP A 34 -9.46 21.78 10.11
N GLU A 35 -10.03 22.50 11.07
CA GLU A 35 -9.65 23.87 11.47
C GLU A 35 -9.10 23.93 12.90
N ILE A 36 -9.06 22.80 13.61
CA ILE A 36 -8.78 22.78 15.06
C ILE A 36 -7.35 23.17 15.42
N GLU A 37 -6.43 23.20 14.45
CA GLU A 37 -5.05 23.65 14.63
C GLU A 37 -4.83 25.11 14.25
N ASP A 38 -5.87 25.82 13.80
CA ASP A 38 -5.78 27.20 13.37
C ASP A 38 -5.89 28.17 14.58
N GLU A 39 -4.92 29.06 14.74
CA GLU A 39 -4.89 30.08 15.78
C GLU A 39 -6.09 31.05 15.68
N ASP A 40 -6.51 31.41 14.47
CA ASP A 40 -7.69 32.26 14.25
C ASP A 40 -8.99 31.57 14.72
N PHE A 41 -9.05 30.22 14.54
CA PHE A 41 -10.14 29.41 15.07
C PHE A 41 -10.21 29.53 16.60
N ILE A 42 -9.08 29.45 17.28
CA ILE A 42 -9.01 29.54 18.74
C ILE A 42 -9.46 30.90 19.26
N GLU A 43 -8.97 31.97 18.68
CA GLU A 43 -9.40 33.31 19.06
C GLU A 43 -10.91 33.49 18.89
N LYS A 44 -11.47 32.96 17.81
CA LYS A 44 -12.91 32.98 17.56
C LYS A 44 -13.69 32.19 18.62
N GLN A 45 -13.19 31.02 19.03
CA GLN A 45 -13.80 30.21 20.08
C GLN A 45 -13.70 30.90 21.43
N MET A 46 -12.57 31.52 21.77
CA MET A 46 -12.40 32.29 23.01
C MET A 46 -13.39 33.48 23.09
N ARG A 47 -13.66 34.17 21.97
CA ARG A 47 -14.67 35.22 21.90
C ARG A 47 -16.10 34.70 22.05
N SER A 48 -16.37 33.49 21.58
CA SER A 48 -17.68 32.83 21.65
C SER A 48 -18.05 32.33 23.05
N PHE A 49 -17.04 32.10 23.91
CA PHE A 49 -17.18 31.59 25.27
C PHE A 49 -16.49 32.51 26.31
N PRO A 50 -16.83 33.81 26.36
CA PRO A 50 -16.08 34.77 27.19
C PRO A 50 -16.17 34.49 28.70
N GLN A 51 -17.05 33.60 29.14
CA GLN A 51 -17.24 33.24 30.55
C GLN A 51 -16.32 32.09 31.00
N ILE A 52 -15.56 31.48 30.07
CA ILE A 52 -14.71 30.35 30.37
C ILE A 52 -13.25 30.82 30.32
N SER A 53 -12.70 31.20 31.45
CA SER A 53 -11.31 31.63 31.58
C SER A 53 -10.28 30.52 31.24
N GLU A 54 -10.73 29.27 31.25
CA GLU A 54 -9.89 28.08 31.06
C GLU A 54 -9.91 27.55 29.60
N ILE A 55 -10.52 28.26 28.66
CA ILE A 55 -10.64 27.81 27.27
C ILE A 55 -9.27 27.58 26.64
N ARG A 56 -8.32 28.46 26.91
CA ARG A 56 -6.95 28.30 26.40
C ARG A 56 -6.29 27.03 26.93
N ASP A 57 -6.42 26.76 28.20
CA ASP A 57 -5.86 25.55 28.85
C ASP A 57 -6.53 24.27 28.28
N ILE A 58 -7.84 24.33 28.06
CA ILE A 58 -8.58 23.22 27.44
C ILE A 58 -8.07 22.93 26.02
N TYR A 59 -7.84 23.98 25.25
CA TYR A 59 -7.32 23.87 23.89
C TYR A 59 -5.90 23.32 23.86
N ASP A 60 -4.99 23.93 24.60
CA ASP A 60 -3.57 23.55 24.64
C ASP A 60 -3.41 22.10 25.10
N PHE A 61 -4.18 21.68 26.10
CA PHE A 61 -4.23 20.28 26.53
C PHE A 61 -4.61 19.32 25.40
N GLY A 62 -5.68 19.63 24.69
CA GLY A 62 -6.16 18.75 23.64
C GLY A 62 -5.27 18.73 22.41
N ILE A 63 -4.75 19.88 21.97
CA ILE A 63 -3.83 19.96 20.84
C ILE A 63 -2.54 19.20 21.11
N GLN A 64 -1.97 19.33 22.31
CA GLN A 64 -0.78 18.60 22.68
C GLN A 64 -0.98 17.07 22.55
N HIS A 65 -2.12 16.58 23.03
CA HIS A 65 -2.46 15.15 22.95
C HIS A 65 -2.74 14.69 21.54
N LEU A 66 -3.42 15.50 20.74
CA LEU A 66 -3.68 15.19 19.33
C LEU A 66 -2.39 15.11 18.52
N ARG A 67 -1.50 16.08 18.66
CA ARG A 67 -0.20 16.10 17.96
C ARG A 67 0.65 14.88 18.30
N GLN A 68 0.80 14.55 19.57
CA GLN A 68 1.56 13.36 20.00
C GLN A 68 1.01 12.07 19.39
N ASN A 69 -0.32 11.95 19.31
CA ASN A 69 -0.95 10.74 18.77
C ASN A 69 -0.95 10.71 17.25
N LEU A 70 -1.03 11.86 16.57
CA LEU A 70 -0.89 11.95 15.12
C LEU A 70 0.52 11.55 14.67
N GLU A 71 1.56 12.00 15.36
CA GLU A 71 2.94 11.58 15.10
C GLU A 71 3.12 10.06 15.26
N ILE A 72 2.51 9.45 16.29
CA ILE A 72 2.56 8.00 16.49
C ILE A 72 1.86 7.26 15.33
N VAL A 73 0.70 7.73 14.89
CA VAL A 73 -0.05 7.10 13.80
C VAL A 73 0.66 7.27 12.45
N GLU A 74 1.27 8.42 12.19
CA GLU A 74 2.06 8.65 10.98
C GLU A 74 3.30 7.77 10.96
N ASN A 75 4.05 7.69 12.05
CA ASN A 75 5.20 6.82 12.18
C ASN A 75 4.84 5.34 11.99
N GLN A 76 3.77 4.86 12.63
CA GLN A 76 3.28 3.50 12.44
C GLN A 76 2.85 3.22 10.99
N SER A 77 2.24 4.19 10.33
CA SER A 77 1.84 4.03 8.92
C SER A 77 3.04 3.96 7.99
N ASP A 78 4.09 4.70 8.26
CA ASP A 78 5.33 4.68 7.49
C ASP A 78 6.13 3.39 7.73
N ASP A 79 6.16 2.90 8.97
CA ASP A 79 6.76 1.60 9.30
C ASP A 79 6.05 0.45 8.59
N ILE A 80 4.72 0.45 8.57
CA ILE A 80 3.93 -0.55 7.84
C ILE A 80 4.20 -0.49 6.33
N ARG A 81 4.24 0.71 5.74
CA ARG A 81 4.57 0.89 4.31
C ARG A 81 5.98 0.40 4.01
N HIS A 82 6.91 0.66 4.91
CA HIS A 82 8.29 0.22 4.76
C HIS A 82 8.41 -1.31 4.84
N GLN A 83 7.68 -1.93 5.75
CA GLN A 83 7.63 -3.39 5.85
C GLN A 83 7.02 -4.02 4.59
N ILE A 84 5.91 -3.48 4.08
CA ILE A 84 5.33 -3.95 2.81
C ILE A 84 6.33 -3.82 1.66
N LEU A 85 7.08 -2.73 1.60
CA LEU A 85 8.12 -2.55 0.57
C LEU A 85 9.18 -3.65 0.65
N ILE A 86 9.69 -3.94 1.85
CA ILE A 86 10.67 -5.01 2.07
C ILE A 86 10.10 -6.35 1.60
N ASP A 87 8.92 -6.71 2.11
CA ASP A 87 8.26 -8.00 1.81
C ASP A 87 8.01 -8.18 0.30
N VAL A 88 7.60 -7.13 -0.39
CA VAL A 88 7.38 -7.15 -1.86
C VAL A 88 8.67 -7.40 -2.62
N ILE A 89 9.75 -6.71 -2.23
CA ILE A 89 11.04 -6.83 -2.94
C ILE A 89 11.71 -8.16 -2.63
N GLU A 90 11.64 -8.64 -1.40
CA GLU A 90 12.14 -9.97 -1.03
C GLU A 90 11.38 -11.06 -1.78
N TYR A 91 10.06 -10.95 -1.87
CA TYR A 91 9.25 -11.90 -2.63
C TYR A 91 9.61 -11.89 -4.12
N LEU A 92 9.74 -10.72 -4.74
CA LEU A 92 10.18 -10.62 -6.14
C LEU A 92 11.57 -11.24 -6.34
N ASN A 93 12.52 -10.92 -5.47
CA ASN A 93 13.87 -11.45 -5.53
C ASN A 93 13.88 -12.98 -5.43
N SER A 94 13.09 -13.55 -4.54
CA SER A 94 12.98 -15.01 -4.38
C SER A 94 12.42 -15.70 -5.64
N MET A 95 11.44 -15.06 -6.31
CA MET A 95 10.79 -15.61 -7.49
C MET A 95 11.63 -15.49 -8.77
N THR A 96 12.49 -14.46 -8.84
CA THR A 96 13.29 -14.12 -10.04
C THR A 96 14.78 -14.38 -9.86
N GLU A 97 15.22 -14.83 -8.68
CA GLU A 97 16.63 -15.09 -8.35
C GLU A 97 17.50 -13.82 -8.53
N THR A 98 16.92 -12.65 -8.23
CA THR A 98 17.56 -11.34 -8.34
C THR A 98 17.83 -10.72 -6.97
N THR A 99 18.51 -9.57 -6.95
CA THR A 99 18.89 -8.86 -5.73
C THR A 99 18.49 -7.37 -5.79
N PHE A 100 17.24 -7.09 -6.17
CA PHE A 100 16.74 -5.72 -6.14
C PHE A 100 16.74 -5.17 -4.71
N ARG A 101 17.02 -3.87 -4.58
CA ARG A 101 17.03 -3.18 -3.29
C ARG A 101 15.79 -2.29 -3.14
N PRO A 102 15.23 -2.17 -1.90
CA PRO A 102 14.05 -1.34 -1.62
C PRO A 102 14.40 0.16 -1.51
N VAL A 103 15.09 0.73 -2.52
CA VAL A 103 15.59 2.11 -2.52
C VAL A 103 15.25 2.85 -3.82
N GLY A 104 15.33 4.19 -3.79
CA GLY A 104 15.17 5.05 -4.97
C GLY A 104 13.86 4.77 -5.73
N LYS A 105 13.96 4.64 -7.06
CA LYS A 105 12.80 4.42 -7.94
C LYS A 105 12.01 3.14 -7.63
N THR A 106 12.64 2.14 -7.05
CA THR A 106 11.96 0.92 -6.60
C THR A 106 10.99 1.24 -5.44
N LYS A 107 11.46 1.99 -4.44
CA LYS A 107 10.64 2.47 -3.32
C LYS A 107 9.49 3.33 -3.83
N GLU A 108 9.75 4.29 -4.70
CA GLU A 108 8.73 5.17 -5.27
C GLU A 108 7.63 4.40 -6.00
N ALA A 109 8.01 3.39 -6.81
CA ALA A 109 7.06 2.57 -7.55
C ALA A 109 6.13 1.77 -6.63
N VAL A 110 6.66 1.13 -5.58
CA VAL A 110 5.87 0.39 -4.59
C VAL A 110 4.98 1.33 -3.78
N TYR A 111 5.54 2.44 -3.27
CA TYR A 111 4.77 3.40 -2.47
C TYR A 111 3.63 4.04 -3.24
N ALA A 112 3.79 4.30 -4.54
CA ALA A 112 2.72 4.81 -5.37
C ALA A 112 1.51 3.84 -5.40
N ARG A 113 1.76 2.54 -5.49
CA ARG A 113 0.71 1.52 -5.48
C ARG A 113 0.08 1.37 -4.09
N ILE A 114 0.87 1.40 -3.02
CA ILE A 114 0.33 1.39 -1.64
C ILE A 114 -0.59 2.61 -1.42
N LYS A 115 -0.20 3.79 -1.90
CA LYS A 115 -1.03 5.01 -1.81
C LYS A 115 -2.35 4.89 -2.58
N GLU A 116 -2.37 4.13 -3.66
CA GLU A 116 -3.59 3.83 -4.43
C GLU A 116 -4.47 2.76 -3.76
N GLY A 117 -4.02 2.17 -2.63
CA GLY A 117 -4.79 1.21 -1.83
C GLY A 117 -4.49 -0.25 -2.13
N TYR A 118 -3.48 -0.55 -2.95
CA TYR A 118 -3.09 -1.94 -3.21
C TYR A 118 -2.38 -2.57 -2.01
N THR A 119 -2.68 -3.83 -1.77
CA THR A 119 -2.18 -4.62 -0.64
C THR A 119 -0.97 -5.48 -1.02
N LEU A 120 -0.24 -6.00 -0.03
CA LEU A 120 0.84 -6.97 -0.24
C LEU A 120 0.40 -8.17 -1.10
N SER A 121 -0.85 -8.64 -0.91
CA SER A 121 -1.41 -9.73 -1.71
C SER A 121 -1.50 -9.39 -3.19
N ASP A 122 -1.89 -8.15 -3.52
CA ASP A 122 -1.99 -7.70 -4.91
C ASP A 122 -0.63 -7.67 -5.59
N PHE A 123 0.41 -7.24 -4.88
CA PHE A 123 1.78 -7.29 -5.38
C PHE A 123 2.23 -8.73 -5.66
N LYS A 124 1.98 -9.66 -4.76
CA LYS A 124 2.31 -11.08 -4.94
C LYS A 124 1.60 -11.67 -6.16
N ILE A 125 0.31 -11.39 -6.32
CA ILE A 125 -0.46 -11.84 -7.49
C ILE A 125 0.14 -11.33 -8.80
N VAL A 126 0.54 -10.06 -8.87
CA VAL A 126 1.18 -9.49 -10.06
C VAL A 126 2.52 -10.15 -10.34
N ILE A 127 3.34 -10.34 -9.32
CA ILE A 127 4.64 -11.03 -9.44
C ILE A 127 4.44 -12.44 -9.98
N ASP A 128 3.57 -13.24 -9.36
CA ASP A 128 3.30 -14.62 -9.75
C ASP A 128 2.83 -14.73 -11.20
N LYS A 129 1.87 -13.89 -11.58
CA LYS A 129 1.37 -13.84 -12.96
C LYS A 129 2.48 -13.54 -13.96
N LYS A 130 3.32 -12.53 -13.67
CA LYS A 130 4.35 -12.07 -14.59
C LYS A 130 5.56 -12.99 -14.61
N VAL A 131 5.94 -13.57 -13.49
CA VAL A 131 6.97 -14.61 -13.44
C VAL A 131 6.53 -15.81 -14.29
N LYS A 132 5.29 -16.27 -14.13
CA LYS A 132 4.74 -17.36 -14.94
C LYS A 132 4.69 -17.06 -16.44
N GLU A 133 4.44 -15.80 -16.82
CA GLU A 133 4.35 -15.39 -18.23
C GLU A 133 5.72 -15.14 -18.87
N TRP A 134 6.68 -14.59 -18.11
CA TRP A 134 7.90 -14.00 -18.66
C TRP A 134 9.18 -14.76 -18.32
N LYS A 135 9.22 -15.53 -17.21
CA LYS A 135 10.44 -16.31 -16.84
C LYS A 135 10.75 -17.35 -17.93
N GLY A 136 11.98 -17.35 -18.44
CA GLY A 136 12.41 -18.20 -19.54
C GLY A 136 12.05 -17.69 -20.94
N THR A 137 11.48 -16.49 -21.06
CA THR A 137 11.17 -15.85 -22.35
C THR A 137 12.02 -14.60 -22.58
N LYS A 138 11.89 -13.96 -23.75
CA LYS A 138 12.57 -12.68 -24.05
C LYS A 138 12.10 -11.54 -23.12
N GLU A 139 10.92 -11.67 -22.57
CA GLU A 139 10.30 -10.70 -21.65
C GLU A 139 10.83 -10.80 -20.23
N GLU A 140 11.63 -11.78 -19.89
CA GLU A 140 12.22 -11.95 -18.56
C GLU A 140 12.98 -10.70 -18.08
N VAL A 141 13.59 -9.96 -18.99
CA VAL A 141 14.29 -8.70 -18.71
C VAL A 141 13.37 -7.61 -18.10
N TYR A 142 12.05 -7.77 -18.20
CA TYR A 142 11.04 -6.88 -17.63
C TYR A 142 10.58 -7.30 -16.25
N LEU A 143 11.05 -8.42 -15.69
CA LEU A 143 10.77 -8.86 -14.32
C LEU A 143 11.57 -8.02 -13.31
N ARG A 144 11.22 -6.73 -13.21
CA ARG A 144 11.87 -5.77 -12.33
C ARG A 144 10.84 -4.81 -11.71
N PRO A 145 11.09 -4.30 -10.49
CA PRO A 145 10.12 -3.49 -9.74
C PRO A 145 9.53 -2.33 -10.54
N ILE A 146 10.36 -1.56 -11.24
CA ILE A 146 9.93 -0.38 -12.01
C ILE A 146 8.94 -0.74 -13.11
N THR A 147 9.08 -1.91 -13.71
CA THR A 147 8.15 -2.37 -14.77
C THR A 147 6.88 -2.94 -14.16
N LEU A 148 7.02 -3.85 -13.19
CA LEU A 148 5.89 -4.56 -12.59
C LEU A 148 4.96 -3.60 -11.82
N PHE A 149 5.52 -2.64 -11.09
CA PHE A 149 4.78 -1.72 -10.22
C PHE A 149 4.57 -0.34 -10.87
N SER A 150 4.64 -0.28 -12.21
CA SER A 150 4.35 0.91 -13.01
C SER A 150 2.84 1.22 -13.02
N LYS A 151 2.44 2.26 -13.77
CA LYS A 151 1.02 2.59 -14.04
C LYS A 151 0.23 1.44 -14.69
N LYS A 152 0.92 0.39 -15.18
CA LYS A 152 0.30 -0.81 -15.75
C LYS A 152 -0.05 -1.87 -14.69
N PHE A 153 0.21 -1.59 -13.40
CA PHE A 153 0.02 -2.54 -12.30
C PHE A 153 -1.40 -3.13 -12.29
N GLU A 154 -2.41 -2.29 -12.37
CA GLU A 154 -3.81 -2.70 -12.41
C GLU A 154 -4.10 -3.63 -13.59
N ASN A 155 -3.56 -3.33 -14.77
CA ASN A 155 -3.70 -4.20 -15.95
C ASN A 155 -3.05 -5.56 -15.74
N TYR A 156 -1.92 -5.62 -15.02
CA TYR A 156 -1.26 -6.88 -14.69
C TYR A 156 -2.04 -7.66 -13.62
N LEU A 157 -2.61 -6.96 -12.63
CA LEU A 157 -3.41 -7.56 -11.58
C LEU A 157 -4.70 -8.18 -12.15
N ASN A 158 -5.42 -7.45 -13.02
CA ASN A 158 -6.71 -7.86 -13.56
C ASN A 158 -6.59 -8.63 -14.88
N GLY A 159 -5.43 -8.58 -15.54
CA GLY A 159 -5.20 -9.28 -16.80
C GLY A 159 -5.35 -10.79 -16.64
N LYS A 160 -6.01 -11.42 -17.62
CA LYS A 160 -6.01 -12.89 -17.74
C LYS A 160 -4.58 -13.34 -18.06
N SER A 161 -4.05 -14.27 -17.29
CA SER A 161 -2.76 -14.89 -17.60
C SER A 161 -2.82 -15.48 -18.99
N ARG A 162 -1.94 -15.04 -19.90
CA ARG A 162 -1.79 -15.72 -21.19
C ARG A 162 -1.32 -17.13 -20.88
N LYS A 163 -2.07 -18.14 -21.32
CA LYS A 163 -1.57 -19.50 -21.30
C LYS A 163 -0.29 -19.48 -22.14
N SER A 164 0.83 -19.80 -21.54
CA SER A 164 2.07 -20.02 -22.29
C SER A 164 1.76 -21.11 -23.31
N ASN A 165 1.93 -20.82 -24.60
CA ASN A 165 1.80 -21.80 -25.69
C ASN A 165 2.95 -22.83 -25.65
N SER A 166 3.28 -23.34 -24.47
CA SER A 166 4.22 -24.47 -24.32
C SER A 166 3.61 -25.79 -24.81
N SER A 167 2.26 -25.85 -24.91
CA SER A 167 1.59 -27.01 -25.55
C SER A 167 1.79 -27.05 -27.05
N ASP A 168 1.80 -25.89 -27.74
CA ASP A 168 1.95 -25.87 -29.20
C ASP A 168 3.33 -26.31 -29.67
N ASN A 169 4.38 -26.07 -28.89
CA ASN A 169 5.74 -26.57 -29.17
C ASN A 169 5.87 -28.06 -28.94
N PHE A 170 5.18 -28.63 -27.95
CA PHE A 170 5.21 -30.07 -27.69
C PHE A 170 4.40 -30.83 -28.74
N ASP A 171 3.26 -30.32 -29.15
CA ASP A 171 2.43 -30.89 -30.20
C ASP A 171 3.12 -30.83 -31.58
N ASN A 172 3.79 -29.71 -31.90
CA ASN A 172 4.59 -29.59 -33.10
C ASN A 172 5.81 -30.51 -33.07
N PHE A 173 6.51 -30.64 -31.93
CA PHE A 173 7.63 -31.58 -31.80
C PHE A 173 7.19 -33.05 -31.89
N ALA A 174 6.06 -33.40 -31.28
CA ALA A 174 5.47 -34.72 -31.38
C ALA A 174 5.05 -35.05 -32.83
N LYS A 175 4.51 -34.08 -33.55
CA LYS A 175 4.14 -34.17 -34.96
C LYS A 175 5.37 -34.42 -35.86
N THR A 176 6.44 -33.64 -35.63
CA THR A 176 7.71 -33.81 -36.37
C THR A 176 8.36 -35.17 -36.13
N ILE A 177 8.29 -35.70 -34.90
CA ILE A 177 8.77 -37.04 -34.59
C ILE A 177 7.89 -38.11 -35.25
N ALA A 178 6.59 -37.95 -35.29
CA ALA A 178 5.67 -38.88 -35.94
C ALA A 178 5.89 -38.91 -37.46
N GLU A 179 6.09 -37.75 -38.09
CA GLU A 179 6.42 -37.63 -39.52
C GLU A 179 7.80 -38.25 -39.84
N ALA A 180 8.79 -38.00 -38.98
CA ALA A 180 10.13 -38.63 -39.13
C ALA A 180 10.07 -40.15 -39.00
N LYS A 181 9.24 -40.68 -38.08
CA LYS A 181 9.02 -42.12 -37.93
C LYS A 181 8.28 -42.74 -39.14
N MET A 182 7.33 -42.01 -39.72
CA MET A 182 6.66 -42.47 -40.94
C MET A 182 7.61 -42.52 -42.14
N LEU A 183 8.50 -41.54 -42.28
CA LEU A 183 9.54 -41.53 -43.34
C LEU A 183 10.62 -42.60 -43.13
N ALA A 184 10.95 -42.91 -41.89
CA ALA A 184 11.91 -43.98 -41.56
C ALA A 184 11.33 -45.40 -41.67
N GLY A 185 10.01 -45.54 -41.65
CA GLY A 185 9.33 -46.84 -41.76
C GLY A 185 9.18 -47.41 -43.17
N VAL A 186 9.68 -46.72 -44.19
CA VAL A 186 9.60 -47.15 -45.59
C VAL A 186 10.82 -47.96 -46.04
N CYS A 187 11.81 -48.21 -45.16
CA CYS A 187 12.93 -49.11 -45.43
C CYS A 187 13.00 -50.16 -44.32
N GLY A 188 12.34 -51.29 -44.53
CA GLY A 188 12.44 -52.42 -43.65
C GLY A 188 11.85 -53.63 -44.27
N TYR A 189 12.71 -54.46 -44.79
CA TYR A 189 12.45 -55.88 -45.04
C TYR A 189 12.22 -56.61 -43.73
#